data_c2ae583bf6080c9f4e3a26b663a2096e
#
_entry.id   c2ae583bf6080c9f4e3a26b663a2096e
#
_cell.length_a   1.000
_cell.length_b   1.000
_cell.length_c   1.000
_cell.angle_alpha   90.00
_cell.angle_beta   90.00
_cell.angle_gamma   90.00
#
_symmetry.space_group_name_H-M   'P 1'
#
loop_
_entity.id
_entity.type
_entity.pdbx_description
1 polymer ?
#
loop_
_entity_poly.entity_id
_entity_poly.type
_entity_poly.pdbx_seq_one_letter_code
_entity_poly.pdbx_strand_id
1 'polypeptide(L)'
;MFVPVTLMPGEKKTIRIYTAWYVPNSTLRLGEEPEDWNDNNVDSARLAVEKADKGNYKPWYSSRFTGVNEVIDYFLSHYKILRNQTERFTDSFYRSTLPPEVIEAVSANLSILKSPTVMRQYDGRLWTWEGCADNWGSCHGSCTHVWNYAQAIPHLFPSLERSLRHTEFEEGQDLKGHQVFRANLPIRPTRHDFHSAADGQLGGIMKVYREWRISGDNEFLISMY
;
A
#
# COMPACT_ATOMS: atom_id res chain seq x y z
N MET A 1 20.00 -27.03 -10.39
CA MET A 1 19.75 -27.86 -9.20
C MET A 1 19.06 -29.12 -9.66
N PHE A 2 19.59 -30.30 -9.33
CA PHE A 2 18.98 -31.60 -9.65
C PHE A 2 18.49 -32.22 -8.36
N VAL A 3 17.26 -32.74 -8.36
CA VAL A 3 16.68 -33.49 -7.25
C VAL A 3 16.54 -34.94 -7.74
N PRO A 4 17.47 -35.87 -7.40
CA PRO A 4 17.36 -37.25 -7.78
C PRO A 4 16.16 -37.89 -7.09
N VAL A 5 15.34 -38.60 -7.85
CA VAL A 5 14.15 -39.27 -7.35
C VAL A 5 14.13 -40.70 -7.89
N THR A 6 14.02 -41.66 -6.99
CA THR A 6 13.77 -43.06 -7.35
C THR A 6 12.31 -43.36 -7.08
N LEU A 7 11.60 -43.90 -8.07
CA LEU A 7 10.21 -44.33 -7.97
C LEU A 7 10.10 -45.82 -8.24
N MET A 8 9.33 -46.49 -7.43
CA MET A 8 8.93 -47.88 -7.68
C MET A 8 7.73 -47.91 -8.63
N PRO A 9 7.47 -49.04 -9.31
CA PRO A 9 6.28 -49.15 -10.16
C PRO A 9 4.98 -48.75 -9.42
N GLY A 10 4.25 -47.81 -9.96
CA GLY A 10 3.02 -47.28 -9.37
C GLY A 10 3.20 -46.25 -8.24
N GLU A 11 4.42 -45.97 -7.81
CA GLU A 11 4.68 -44.96 -6.78
C GLU A 11 4.51 -43.55 -7.33
N LYS A 12 3.94 -42.68 -6.49
CA LYS A 12 3.82 -41.22 -6.73
C LYS A 12 4.59 -40.45 -5.65
N LYS A 13 5.42 -39.50 -6.06
CA LYS A 13 6.15 -38.63 -5.15
C LYS A 13 5.91 -37.18 -5.49
N THR A 14 5.51 -36.39 -4.50
CA THR A 14 5.33 -34.93 -4.63
C THR A 14 6.58 -34.23 -4.13
N ILE A 15 7.18 -33.42 -4.98
CA ILE A 15 8.31 -32.56 -4.64
C ILE A 15 7.78 -31.13 -4.59
N ARG A 16 7.98 -30.45 -3.47
CA ARG A 16 7.67 -29.02 -3.32
C ARG A 16 8.94 -28.23 -3.50
N ILE A 17 8.85 -27.20 -4.33
CA ILE A 17 9.92 -26.22 -4.55
C ILE A 17 9.41 -24.89 -4.04
N TYR A 18 10.23 -24.22 -3.24
CA TYR A 18 9.95 -22.87 -2.75
C TYR A 18 10.97 -21.91 -3.37
N THR A 19 10.49 -20.76 -3.81
CA THR A 19 11.32 -19.67 -4.30
C THR A 19 11.08 -18.45 -3.46
N ALA A 20 12.14 -17.72 -3.16
CA ALA A 20 12.05 -16.47 -2.41
C ALA A 20 12.88 -15.38 -3.12
N TRP A 21 12.41 -14.14 -3.01
CA TRP A 21 13.13 -12.96 -3.47
C TRP A 21 13.33 -12.01 -2.30
N TYR A 22 14.46 -11.34 -2.31
CA TYR A 22 14.75 -10.22 -1.44
C TYR A 22 15.38 -9.12 -2.26
N VAL A 23 14.61 -8.06 -2.57
CA VAL A 23 14.99 -6.94 -3.43
C VAL A 23 14.71 -5.65 -2.67
N PRO A 24 15.55 -5.30 -1.67
CA PRO A 24 15.30 -4.17 -0.77
C PRO A 24 15.60 -2.82 -1.40
N ASN A 25 16.44 -2.79 -2.43
CA ASN A 25 16.93 -1.57 -3.03
C ASN A 25 16.08 -1.19 -4.25
N SER A 26 15.79 0.08 -4.37
CA SER A 26 15.04 0.66 -5.48
C SER A 26 15.69 1.98 -5.89
N THR A 27 15.59 2.33 -7.16
CA THR A 27 15.93 3.67 -7.66
C THR A 27 14.68 4.54 -7.79
N LEU A 28 13.52 4.04 -7.36
CA LEU A 28 12.25 4.73 -7.51
C LEU A 28 12.15 5.88 -6.51
N ARG A 29 11.99 7.08 -7.07
CA ARG A 29 11.75 8.32 -6.37
C ARG A 29 10.85 9.20 -7.25
N LEU A 30 9.80 9.77 -6.69
CA LEU A 30 8.81 10.57 -7.41
C LEU A 30 8.45 11.81 -6.61
N GLY A 31 8.03 12.83 -7.36
CA GLY A 31 7.69 14.13 -6.80
C GLY A 31 8.90 15.06 -6.70
N GLU A 32 8.63 16.32 -6.31
CA GLU A 32 9.62 17.37 -6.24
C GLU A 32 10.51 17.29 -4.99
N GLU A 33 11.71 17.83 -5.10
CA GLU A 33 12.62 17.91 -3.96
C GLU A 33 12.29 19.13 -3.09
N PRO A 34 12.30 18.98 -1.75
CA PRO A 34 11.97 20.08 -0.85
C PRO A 34 12.88 21.30 -0.97
N GLU A 35 14.11 21.12 -1.42
CA GLU A 35 15.07 22.21 -1.61
C GLU A 35 14.71 23.17 -2.73
N ASP A 36 13.84 22.73 -3.66
CA ASP A 36 13.34 23.57 -4.76
C ASP A 36 12.13 24.41 -4.33
N TRP A 37 11.67 24.25 -3.10
CA TRP A 37 10.48 24.90 -2.60
C TRP A 37 10.82 26.21 -1.89
N ASN A 38 10.12 27.24 -2.29
CA ASN A 38 10.05 28.52 -1.57
C ASN A 38 8.64 28.68 -1.00
N ASP A 39 8.15 27.67 -0.27
CA ASP A 39 6.80 27.66 0.29
C ASP A 39 6.83 27.93 1.80
N ASN A 40 6.30 29.07 2.21
CA ASN A 40 6.19 29.48 3.61
C ASN A 40 5.07 28.76 4.38
N ASN A 41 4.33 27.85 3.73
CA ASN A 41 3.20 27.14 4.31
C ASN A 41 3.55 25.77 4.87
N VAL A 42 4.77 25.29 4.65
CA VAL A 42 5.22 23.98 5.13
C VAL A 42 5.99 24.16 6.44
N ASP A 43 5.78 23.24 7.37
CA ASP A 43 6.54 23.21 8.63
C ASP A 43 8.04 23.09 8.30
N SER A 44 8.80 24.14 8.61
CA SER A 44 10.23 24.22 8.30
C SER A 44 11.06 23.16 9.03
N ALA A 45 10.65 22.71 10.20
CA ALA A 45 11.33 21.62 10.93
C ALA A 45 11.12 20.29 10.21
N ARG A 46 9.92 20.04 9.72
CA ARG A 46 9.59 18.82 8.94
C ARG A 46 10.32 18.80 7.61
N LEU A 47 10.35 19.92 6.89
CA LEU A 47 11.14 20.07 5.67
C LEU A 47 12.63 19.83 5.89
N ALA A 48 13.18 20.27 7.02
CA ALA A 48 14.60 20.06 7.32
C ALA A 48 14.94 18.57 7.50
N VAL A 49 14.04 17.78 8.14
CA VAL A 49 14.19 16.32 8.26
C VAL A 49 14.10 15.65 6.90
N GLU A 50 13.13 16.04 6.08
CA GLU A 50 12.95 15.47 4.73
C GLU A 50 14.10 15.81 3.78
N LYS A 51 14.68 17.01 3.88
CA LYS A 51 15.88 17.38 3.13
C LYS A 51 17.11 16.52 3.48
N ALA A 52 17.20 16.05 4.72
CA ALA A 52 18.27 15.19 5.17
C ALA A 52 18.16 13.76 4.61
N ASP A 53 16.94 13.27 4.37
CA ASP A 53 16.69 11.94 3.80
C ASP A 53 16.33 12.00 2.31
N LYS A 54 17.36 11.96 1.47
CA LYS A 54 17.20 11.84 0.02
C LYS A 54 17.08 10.40 -0.47
N GLY A 55 16.66 9.48 0.42
CA GLY A 55 16.55 8.06 0.10
C GLY A 55 15.52 7.77 -1.01
N ASN A 56 15.72 6.67 -1.72
CA ASN A 56 14.75 6.13 -2.65
C ASN A 56 13.71 5.29 -1.89
N TYR A 57 12.60 4.99 -2.56
CA TYR A 57 11.63 4.05 -2.05
C TYR A 57 12.28 2.73 -1.61
N LYS A 58 11.89 2.25 -0.44
CA LYS A 58 12.22 0.91 0.06
C LYS A 58 10.94 0.17 0.40
N PRO A 59 10.79 -1.10 -0.03
CA PRO A 59 9.59 -1.86 0.25
C PRO A 59 9.50 -2.25 1.73
N TRP A 60 8.28 -2.30 2.25
CA TRP A 60 8.01 -2.60 3.67
C TRP A 60 8.66 -3.89 4.18
N TYR A 61 8.68 -4.95 3.37
CA TYR A 61 9.27 -6.22 3.82
C TYR A 61 10.76 -6.07 4.16
N SER A 62 11.45 -5.09 3.60
CA SER A 62 12.87 -4.82 3.93
C SER A 62 13.07 -4.21 5.32
N SER A 63 11.99 -3.74 5.97
CA SER A 63 12.03 -3.38 7.40
C SER A 63 11.87 -4.59 8.33
N ARG A 64 11.47 -5.74 7.78
CA ARG A 64 11.19 -6.96 8.54
C ARG A 64 12.23 -8.05 8.36
N PHE A 65 12.94 -8.03 7.25
CA PHE A 65 13.93 -9.05 6.90
C PHE A 65 15.22 -8.38 6.43
N THR A 66 16.34 -8.98 6.78
CA THR A 66 17.68 -8.50 6.40
C THR A 66 18.24 -9.22 5.16
N GLY A 67 17.59 -10.31 4.74
CA GLY A 67 18.03 -11.08 3.58
C GLY A 67 17.06 -12.17 3.14
N VAL A 68 17.34 -12.76 1.99
CA VAL A 68 16.50 -13.81 1.40
C VAL A 68 16.37 -15.05 2.30
N ASN A 69 17.40 -15.38 3.08
CA ASN A 69 17.36 -16.52 3.99
C ASN A 69 16.32 -16.33 5.07
N GLU A 70 16.25 -15.14 5.67
CA GLU A 70 15.21 -14.83 6.67
C GLU A 70 13.80 -14.89 6.09
N VAL A 71 13.62 -14.45 4.84
CA VAL A 71 12.33 -14.54 4.14
C VAL A 71 11.90 -16.01 4.00
N ILE A 72 12.78 -16.88 3.52
CA ILE A 72 12.44 -18.28 3.33
C ILE A 72 12.26 -19.02 4.65
N ASP A 73 13.08 -18.75 5.65
CA ASP A 73 12.98 -19.36 6.99
C ASP A 73 11.67 -18.95 7.68
N TYR A 74 11.29 -17.68 7.59
CA TYR A 74 9.98 -17.21 8.06
C TYR A 74 8.84 -17.94 7.36
N PHE A 75 8.89 -18.04 6.04
CA PHE A 75 7.86 -18.72 5.26
C PHE A 75 7.75 -20.20 5.64
N LEU A 76 8.87 -20.92 5.72
CA LEU A 76 8.86 -22.34 6.04
C LEU A 76 8.35 -22.62 7.45
N SER A 77 8.76 -21.80 8.43
CA SER A 77 8.31 -21.94 9.82
C SER A 77 6.82 -21.62 10.01
N HIS A 78 6.26 -20.71 9.21
CA HIS A 78 4.87 -20.28 9.29
C HIS A 78 3.96 -20.87 8.20
N TYR A 79 4.49 -21.74 7.33
CA TYR A 79 3.77 -22.25 6.16
C TYR A 79 2.36 -22.75 6.46
N LYS A 80 2.22 -23.58 7.51
CA LYS A 80 0.91 -24.15 7.87
C LYS A 80 -0.10 -23.08 8.27
N ILE A 81 0.33 -22.09 9.04
CA ILE A 81 -0.53 -20.98 9.50
C ILE A 81 -0.93 -20.11 8.32
N LEU A 82 0.06 -19.68 7.51
CA LEU A 82 -0.18 -18.83 6.35
C LEU A 82 -1.11 -19.50 5.34
N ARG A 83 -0.90 -20.79 5.07
CA ARG A 83 -1.76 -21.58 4.20
C ARG A 83 -3.18 -21.69 4.74
N ASN A 84 -3.33 -22.03 6.01
CA ASN A 84 -4.65 -22.15 6.64
C ASN A 84 -5.43 -20.82 6.61
N GLN A 85 -4.76 -19.70 6.90
CA GLN A 85 -5.38 -18.38 6.83
C GLN A 85 -5.83 -18.04 5.41
N THR A 86 -5.00 -18.35 4.40
CA THR A 86 -5.34 -18.14 2.99
C THR A 86 -6.55 -18.99 2.57
N GLU A 87 -6.55 -20.26 2.91
CA GLU A 87 -7.66 -21.18 2.61
C GLU A 87 -8.94 -20.73 3.29
N ARG A 88 -8.89 -20.32 4.57
CA ARG A 88 -10.04 -19.80 5.30
C ARG A 88 -10.60 -18.53 4.67
N PHE A 89 -9.75 -17.59 4.27
CA PHE A 89 -10.19 -16.39 3.57
C PHE A 89 -10.88 -16.73 2.25
N THR A 90 -10.26 -17.57 1.42
CA THR A 90 -10.80 -18.00 0.13
C THR A 90 -12.14 -18.69 0.29
N ASP A 91 -12.21 -19.67 1.21
CA ASP A 91 -13.45 -20.40 1.48
C ASP A 91 -14.56 -19.47 1.97
N SER A 92 -14.27 -18.57 2.90
CA SER A 92 -15.26 -17.63 3.43
C SER A 92 -15.77 -16.68 2.35
N PHE A 93 -14.89 -16.21 1.48
CA PHE A 93 -15.23 -15.29 0.41
C PHE A 93 -16.11 -15.95 -0.65
N TYR A 94 -15.72 -17.13 -1.17
CA TYR A 94 -16.45 -17.81 -2.24
C TYR A 94 -17.69 -18.61 -1.76
N ARG A 95 -17.81 -18.87 -0.46
CA ARG A 95 -19.04 -19.43 0.14
C ARG A 95 -20.02 -18.36 0.62
N SER A 96 -19.77 -17.11 0.27
CA SER A 96 -20.71 -16.02 0.54
C SER A 96 -22.09 -16.32 -0.07
N THR A 97 -23.14 -15.84 0.58
CA THR A 97 -24.52 -15.92 0.08
C THR A 97 -24.88 -14.81 -0.90
N LEU A 98 -23.91 -13.97 -1.27
CA LEU A 98 -24.09 -12.96 -2.30
C LEU A 98 -24.26 -13.61 -3.68
N PRO A 99 -24.94 -12.95 -4.63
CA PRO A 99 -25.03 -13.43 -6.00
C PRO A 99 -23.64 -13.67 -6.62
N PRO A 100 -23.45 -14.71 -7.45
CA PRO A 100 -22.17 -15.03 -8.07
C PRO A 100 -21.55 -13.86 -8.84
N GLU A 101 -22.36 -13.05 -9.50
CA GLU A 101 -21.93 -11.87 -10.26
C GLU A 101 -21.30 -10.80 -9.37
N VAL A 102 -21.80 -10.66 -8.14
CA VAL A 102 -21.22 -9.75 -7.13
C VAL A 102 -19.88 -10.29 -6.64
N ILE A 103 -19.80 -11.60 -6.36
CA ILE A 103 -18.55 -12.24 -5.94
C ILE A 103 -17.49 -12.10 -7.04
N GLU A 104 -17.85 -12.35 -8.29
CA GLU A 104 -16.96 -12.19 -9.44
C GLU A 104 -16.46 -10.74 -9.56
N ALA A 105 -17.35 -9.75 -9.54
CA ALA A 105 -16.99 -8.34 -9.64
C ALA A 105 -16.04 -7.88 -8.52
N VAL A 106 -16.28 -8.32 -7.28
CA VAL A 106 -15.40 -7.98 -6.15
C VAL A 106 -14.06 -8.70 -6.27
N SER A 107 -14.04 -9.99 -6.60
CA SER A 107 -12.81 -10.78 -6.71
C SER A 107 -11.88 -10.27 -7.82
N ALA A 108 -12.43 -9.81 -8.94
CA ALA A 108 -11.67 -9.24 -10.03
C ALA A 108 -10.87 -8.00 -9.59
N ASN A 109 -11.39 -7.22 -8.66
CA ASN A 109 -10.75 -6.01 -8.16
C ASN A 109 -9.76 -6.27 -6.99
N LEU A 110 -9.83 -7.41 -6.32
CA LEU A 110 -8.93 -7.71 -5.19
C LEU A 110 -7.48 -7.93 -5.62
N SER A 111 -7.26 -8.40 -6.84
CA SER A 111 -5.91 -8.68 -7.35
C SER A 111 -5.03 -7.43 -7.43
N ILE A 112 -5.61 -6.24 -7.60
CA ILE A 112 -4.86 -4.98 -7.68
C ILE A 112 -4.08 -4.71 -6.40
N LEU A 113 -4.59 -5.14 -5.23
CA LEU A 113 -3.95 -4.96 -3.94
C LEU A 113 -2.63 -5.77 -3.80
N LYS A 114 -2.40 -6.74 -4.68
CA LYS A 114 -1.18 -7.56 -4.73
C LYS A 114 -0.35 -7.30 -5.99
N SER A 115 -0.72 -6.30 -6.76
CA SER A 115 0.01 -5.87 -7.96
C SER A 115 1.01 -4.75 -7.60
N PRO A 116 1.97 -4.43 -8.49
CA PRO A 116 2.84 -3.27 -8.33
C PRO A 116 2.10 -1.92 -8.28
N THR A 117 0.81 -1.88 -8.61
CA THR A 117 -0.04 -0.69 -8.46
C THR A 117 -0.13 -0.22 -7.01
N VAL A 118 -0.13 -1.16 -6.06
CA VAL A 118 -0.18 -0.87 -4.63
C VAL A 118 1.16 -1.19 -4.00
N MET A 119 1.80 -0.17 -3.45
CA MET A 119 3.11 -0.25 -2.83
C MET A 119 2.97 0.05 -1.33
N ARG A 120 3.77 -0.62 -0.53
CA ARG A 120 3.90 -0.33 0.90
C ARG A 120 5.34 0.01 1.19
N GLN A 121 5.59 1.23 1.65
CA GLN A 121 6.96 1.66 1.91
C GLN A 121 7.47 1.19 3.28
N TYR A 122 8.76 1.38 3.52
CA TYR A 122 9.51 0.86 4.65
C TYR A 122 8.86 1.10 6.01
N ASP A 123 8.27 2.28 6.22
CA ASP A 123 7.57 2.67 7.46
C ASP A 123 6.17 2.06 7.61
N GLY A 124 5.69 1.36 6.58
CA GLY A 124 4.40 0.68 6.57
C GLY A 124 3.27 1.44 5.90
N ARG A 125 3.45 2.71 5.52
CA ARG A 125 2.44 3.49 4.81
C ARG A 125 2.23 2.97 3.39
N LEU A 126 0.97 2.94 2.94
CA LEU A 126 0.63 2.64 1.55
C LEU A 126 0.89 3.84 0.64
N TRP A 127 1.26 3.52 -0.57
CA TRP A 127 1.35 4.45 -1.68
C TRP A 127 0.93 3.74 -2.97
N THR A 128 0.20 4.42 -3.85
CA THR A 128 -0.43 3.75 -4.97
C THR A 128 -0.28 4.51 -6.27
N TRP A 129 -0.28 3.73 -7.37
CA TRP A 129 -0.52 4.20 -8.73
C TRP A 129 -2.01 4.14 -9.05
N GLU A 130 -2.46 4.73 -10.14
CA GLU A 130 -3.76 4.42 -10.75
C GLU A 130 -3.71 3.09 -11.52
N GLY A 131 -2.55 2.74 -12.06
CA GLY A 131 -2.25 1.50 -12.74
C GLY A 131 -0.78 1.39 -13.08
N CYS A 132 -0.32 0.19 -13.46
CA CYS A 132 1.06 -0.07 -13.85
C CYS A 132 1.14 -0.76 -15.20
N ALA A 133 2.14 -0.35 -16.01
CA ALA A 133 2.69 -1.10 -17.12
C ALA A 133 3.98 -1.82 -16.69
N ASP A 134 4.67 -2.45 -17.62
CA ASP A 134 5.86 -3.26 -17.31
C ASP A 134 7.01 -2.45 -16.68
N ASN A 135 7.19 -1.20 -17.09
CA ASN A 135 8.31 -0.37 -16.69
C ASN A 135 7.95 1.07 -16.27
N TRP A 136 6.66 1.36 -16.13
CA TRP A 136 6.16 2.65 -15.67
C TRP A 136 4.80 2.53 -14.99
N GLY A 137 4.39 3.55 -14.23
CA GLY A 137 3.07 3.63 -13.63
C GLY A 137 2.31 4.88 -14.08
N SER A 138 0.99 4.77 -14.14
CA SER A 138 0.09 5.87 -14.46
C SER A 138 -0.33 6.60 -13.21
N CYS A 139 -0.34 7.93 -13.24
CA CYS A 139 -0.81 8.80 -12.17
C CYS A 139 -0.37 8.34 -10.78
N HIS A 140 0.84 8.72 -10.39
CA HIS A 140 1.45 8.37 -9.12
C HIS A 140 0.76 9.04 -7.91
N GLY A 141 1.13 8.63 -6.71
CA GLY A 141 0.92 9.41 -5.49
C GLY A 141 -0.43 9.22 -4.84
N SER A 142 -1.06 8.06 -4.95
CA SER A 142 -2.36 7.79 -4.29
C SER A 142 -3.39 8.86 -4.62
N CYS A 143 -3.51 9.19 -5.90
CA CYS A 143 -4.31 10.30 -6.42
C CYS A 143 -5.66 10.41 -5.70
N THR A 144 -5.91 11.51 -5.01
CA THR A 144 -7.10 11.71 -4.18
C THR A 144 -8.39 11.63 -4.97
N HIS A 145 -8.36 12.02 -6.25
CA HIS A 145 -9.48 11.91 -7.17
C HIS A 145 -9.84 10.45 -7.47
N VAL A 146 -8.87 9.64 -7.93
CA VAL A 146 -9.12 8.25 -8.37
C VAL A 146 -9.32 7.31 -7.18
N TRP A 147 -8.50 7.44 -6.14
CA TRP A 147 -8.58 6.54 -4.98
C TRP A 147 -9.80 6.78 -4.09
N ASN A 148 -10.61 7.80 -4.36
CA ASN A 148 -11.94 7.92 -3.76
C ASN A 148 -12.87 6.76 -4.11
N TYR A 149 -12.66 6.13 -5.27
CA TYR A 149 -13.48 5.01 -5.75
C TYR A 149 -13.00 3.64 -5.24
N ALA A 150 -11.81 3.56 -4.66
CA ALA A 150 -11.28 2.31 -4.12
C ALA A 150 -12.00 1.90 -2.84
N GLN A 151 -12.77 0.81 -2.88
CA GLN A 151 -13.56 0.34 -1.75
C GLN A 151 -13.01 -0.93 -1.09
N ALA A 152 -12.10 -1.66 -1.74
CA ALA A 152 -11.60 -2.93 -1.21
C ALA A 152 -10.68 -2.72 0.02
N ILE A 153 -9.77 -1.74 -0.02
CA ILE A 153 -8.80 -1.50 1.06
C ILE A 153 -9.49 -1.20 2.39
N PRO A 154 -10.44 -0.24 2.49
CA PRO A 154 -11.04 0.13 3.78
C PRO A 154 -11.78 -1.01 4.46
N HIS A 155 -12.35 -1.92 3.69
CA HIS A 155 -13.12 -3.03 4.25
C HIS A 155 -12.27 -4.26 4.58
N LEU A 156 -11.20 -4.50 3.83
CA LEU A 156 -10.30 -5.66 4.02
C LEU A 156 -9.08 -5.34 4.87
N PHE A 157 -8.55 -4.13 4.76
CA PHE A 157 -7.31 -3.69 5.39
C PHE A 157 -7.44 -2.27 5.96
N PRO A 158 -8.34 -2.03 6.93
CA PRO A 158 -8.64 -0.69 7.42
C PRO A 158 -7.42 0.05 7.98
N SER A 159 -6.48 -0.65 8.61
CA SER A 159 -5.25 -0.02 9.09
C SER A 159 -4.36 0.51 7.96
N LEU A 160 -4.38 -0.14 6.80
CA LEU A 160 -3.65 0.34 5.63
C LEU A 160 -4.36 1.52 4.96
N GLU A 161 -5.68 1.50 4.90
CA GLU A 161 -6.47 2.64 4.43
C GLU A 161 -6.22 3.88 5.30
N ARG A 162 -6.14 3.74 6.62
CA ARG A 162 -5.80 4.85 7.51
C ARG A 162 -4.44 5.46 7.20
N SER A 163 -3.45 4.67 6.77
CA SER A 163 -2.16 5.21 6.36
C SER A 163 -2.25 6.13 5.15
N LEU A 164 -3.21 5.89 4.24
CA LEU A 164 -3.53 6.82 3.15
C LEU A 164 -4.17 8.11 3.65
N ARG A 165 -5.05 8.03 4.67
CA ARG A 165 -5.66 9.21 5.29
C ARG A 165 -4.61 10.09 5.97
N HIS A 166 -3.72 9.48 6.75
CA HIS A 166 -2.59 10.20 7.35
C HIS A 166 -1.74 10.88 6.28
N THR A 167 -1.41 10.18 5.19
CA THR A 167 -0.66 10.77 4.09
C THR A 167 -1.40 11.97 3.45
N GLU A 168 -2.71 11.86 3.24
CA GLU A 168 -3.50 12.95 2.66
C GLU A 168 -3.55 14.20 3.56
N PHE A 169 -3.74 14.02 4.86
CA PHE A 169 -3.98 15.13 5.79
C PHE A 169 -2.70 15.64 6.46
N GLU A 170 -1.66 14.83 6.59
CA GLU A 170 -0.41 15.24 7.25
C GLU A 170 0.67 15.67 6.24
N GLU A 171 0.75 15.00 5.07
CA GLU A 171 1.76 15.28 4.06
C GLU A 171 1.23 16.11 2.89
N GLY A 172 -0.03 15.90 2.55
CA GLY A 172 -0.67 16.46 1.37
C GLY A 172 -1.55 17.67 1.65
N GLN A 173 -1.72 18.11 2.90
CA GLN A 173 -2.51 19.26 3.27
C GLN A 173 -1.64 20.34 3.90
N ASP A 174 -1.80 21.59 3.47
CA ASP A 174 -1.12 22.73 4.06
C ASP A 174 -1.92 23.34 5.25
N LEU A 175 -1.32 24.31 5.95
CA LEU A 175 -1.92 24.99 7.09
C LEU A 175 -3.19 25.80 6.74
N LYS A 176 -3.47 26.01 5.46
CA LYS A 176 -4.68 26.69 4.97
C LYS A 176 -5.78 25.72 4.57
N GLY A 177 -5.54 24.42 4.70
CA GLY A 177 -6.46 23.36 4.31
C GLY A 177 -6.46 23.02 2.83
N HIS A 178 -5.50 23.53 2.05
CA HIS A 178 -5.33 23.14 0.66
C HIS A 178 -4.72 21.75 0.58
N GLN A 179 -5.38 20.82 -0.13
CA GLN A 179 -4.92 19.44 -0.30
C GLN A 179 -4.45 19.19 -1.74
N VAL A 180 -3.27 18.61 -1.87
CA VAL A 180 -2.71 18.26 -3.18
C VAL A 180 -3.36 17.01 -3.78
N PHE A 181 -3.21 16.84 -5.08
CA PHE A 181 -3.71 15.65 -5.78
C PHE A 181 -2.97 14.36 -5.39
N ARG A 182 -1.65 14.46 -5.17
CA ARG A 182 -0.74 13.31 -5.18
C ARG A 182 0.35 13.44 -4.12
N ALA A 183 0.65 12.34 -3.47
CA ALA A 183 1.77 12.23 -2.55
C ALA A 183 3.09 11.92 -3.28
N ASN A 184 4.18 12.41 -2.76
CA ASN A 184 5.54 12.06 -3.20
C ASN A 184 5.90 10.61 -2.83
N LEU A 185 6.93 10.06 -3.47
CA LEU A 185 7.52 8.77 -3.11
C LEU A 185 9.06 8.89 -2.97
N PRO A 186 9.68 8.54 -1.85
CA PRO A 186 9.03 8.19 -0.57
C PRO A 186 8.04 9.26 -0.12
N ILE A 187 7.07 8.87 0.72
CA ILE A 187 6.05 9.79 1.23
C ILE A 187 6.75 10.88 2.07
N ARG A 188 6.52 12.12 1.70
CA ARG A 188 7.05 13.36 2.31
C ARG A 188 6.16 14.54 1.92
N PRO A 189 6.29 15.71 2.55
CA PRO A 189 5.52 16.89 2.22
C PRO A 189 5.52 17.19 0.73
N THR A 190 4.41 17.72 0.22
CA THR A 190 4.20 17.98 -1.20
C THR A 190 4.03 19.49 -1.42
N ARG A 191 4.50 19.99 -2.55
CA ARG A 191 4.34 21.40 -2.92
C ARG A 191 2.88 21.73 -3.25
N HIS A 192 2.43 22.93 -2.83
CA HIS A 192 1.08 23.41 -2.97
C HIS A 192 0.94 24.50 -4.06
N ASP A 193 1.39 24.19 -5.27
CA ASP A 193 1.41 25.10 -6.41
C ASP A 193 0.34 24.80 -7.49
N PHE A 194 -0.52 23.81 -7.24
CA PHE A 194 -1.59 23.41 -8.14
C PHE A 194 -2.92 23.33 -7.37
N HIS A 195 -4.03 23.54 -8.05
CA HIS A 195 -5.35 23.46 -7.41
C HIS A 195 -5.68 22.05 -6.90
N SER A 196 -6.49 21.98 -5.85
CA SER A 196 -7.03 20.70 -5.37
C SER A 196 -8.05 20.11 -6.34
N ALA A 197 -8.13 18.76 -6.38
CA ALA A 197 -9.32 18.13 -6.92
C ALA A 197 -10.46 18.29 -5.93
N ALA A 198 -11.53 19.01 -6.30
CA ALA A 198 -12.65 19.27 -5.40
C ALA A 198 -13.29 17.97 -4.87
N ASP A 199 -13.52 17.02 -5.76
CA ASP A 199 -14.02 15.67 -5.40
C ASP A 199 -13.01 14.87 -4.57
N GLY A 200 -11.71 15.04 -4.83
CA GLY A 200 -10.63 14.42 -4.07
C GLY A 200 -10.60 14.89 -2.62
N GLN A 201 -10.61 16.21 -2.42
CA GLN A 201 -10.58 16.81 -1.08
C GLN A 201 -11.86 16.52 -0.29
N LEU A 202 -13.02 16.70 -0.89
CA LEU A 202 -14.32 16.38 -0.24
C LEU A 202 -14.44 14.86 0.01
N GLY A 203 -14.02 14.04 -0.93
CA GLY A 203 -13.96 12.58 -0.77
C GLY A 203 -13.02 12.15 0.34
N GLY A 204 -11.90 12.86 0.56
CA GLY A 204 -10.99 12.65 1.69
C GLY A 204 -11.72 12.76 3.03
N ILE A 205 -12.53 13.82 3.22
CA ILE A 205 -13.35 14.01 4.43
C ILE A 205 -14.36 12.86 4.60
N MET A 206 -15.04 12.47 3.52
CA MET A 206 -15.97 11.34 3.56
C MET A 206 -15.26 10.02 3.90
N LYS A 207 -14.04 9.82 3.44
CA LYS A 207 -13.23 8.63 3.76
C LYS A 207 -12.81 8.61 5.24
N VAL A 208 -12.44 9.75 5.83
CA VAL A 208 -12.19 9.84 7.28
C VAL A 208 -13.44 9.43 8.07
N TYR A 209 -14.60 9.96 7.70
CA TYR A 209 -15.86 9.58 8.33
C TYR A 209 -16.16 8.07 8.18
N ARG A 210 -15.93 7.50 7.00
CA ARG A 210 -16.07 6.05 6.76
C ARG A 210 -15.17 5.23 7.67
N GLU A 211 -13.87 5.59 7.75
CA GLU A 211 -12.90 4.89 8.60
C GLU A 211 -13.27 4.95 10.08
N TRP A 212 -13.72 6.10 10.54
CA TRP A 212 -14.27 6.23 11.88
C TRP A 212 -15.49 5.33 12.10
N ARG A 213 -16.43 5.29 11.16
CA ARG A 213 -17.63 4.43 11.23
C ARG A 213 -17.29 2.95 11.26
N ILE A 214 -16.26 2.53 10.52
CA ILE A 214 -15.81 1.13 10.49
C ILE A 214 -15.14 0.74 11.81
N SER A 215 -14.34 1.62 12.38
CA SER A 215 -13.50 1.32 13.54
C SER A 215 -14.12 1.69 14.89
N GLY A 216 -14.92 2.75 14.94
CA GLY A 216 -15.37 3.38 16.18
C GLY A 216 -14.26 4.13 16.93
N ASP A 217 -13.13 4.37 16.29
CA ASP A 217 -11.94 4.97 16.88
C ASP A 217 -12.04 6.50 16.91
N ASN A 218 -12.40 7.03 18.06
CA ASN A 218 -12.55 8.47 18.26
C ASN A 218 -11.20 9.21 18.26
N GLU A 219 -10.12 8.57 18.68
CA GLU A 219 -8.78 9.18 18.68
C GLU A 219 -8.31 9.40 17.25
N PHE A 220 -8.54 8.43 16.37
CA PHE A 220 -8.29 8.61 14.95
C PHE A 220 -9.08 9.80 14.37
N LEU A 221 -10.38 9.90 14.68
CA LEU A 221 -11.20 11.02 14.19
C LEU A 221 -10.66 12.38 14.66
N ILE A 222 -10.29 12.46 15.94
CA ILE A 222 -9.73 13.68 16.54
C ILE A 222 -8.39 14.04 15.88
N SER A 223 -7.55 13.05 15.56
CA SER A 223 -6.26 13.29 14.91
C SER A 223 -6.37 13.83 13.48
N MET A 224 -7.53 13.65 12.84
CA MET A 224 -7.80 14.12 11.48
C MET A 224 -8.51 15.49 11.44
N TYR A 225 -8.86 16.06 12.61
CA TYR A 225 -9.57 17.33 12.74
C TYR A 225 -8.59 18.48 12.92
#